data_dce2502cf1639a6e976ae4fa31ecdd71
#
_entry.id   dce2502cf1639a6e976ae4fa31ecdd71
#
_cell.length_a   1.000
_cell.length_b   1.000
_cell.length_c   1.000
_cell.angle_alpha   90.00
_cell.angle_beta   90.00
_cell.angle_gamma   90.00
#
_symmetry.space_group_name_H-M   'P 1'
#
loop_
_entity.id
_entity.type
_entity.pdbx_description
1 polymer ?
#
loop_
_entity_poly.entity_id
_entity_poly.type
_entity_poly.pdbx_seq_one_letter_code
_entity_poly.pdbx_strand_id
1 'polypeptide(L)'
;MASESLHNLDSPKSSRIPNFFKMSISERISELHRRGLLTSDDVHQLVSRDHQLDSAVADKMIENVLGVFGLPLGVALNFLINNRDYVIPLVVEEPSIVAGLSGAARIARLGGGFYSDPVDTLLIGQVQSVVDGDASKKAQLLLAEKQEILSLANSLHPKMVARGGGANDIEVFHHKAEEDGREMVVMHLLVDTRDAMGANMVNTMCEGVAGLVEKITNGKVFLRILSNLTDRAIARARVRIPVANLEGKGFTGQSVRDGIVLANDLALADPY
;
A
#
# COMPACT_ATOMS: atom_id res chain seq x y z
N MET A 1 2.83 -40.50 -0.09
CA MET A 1 3.96 -40.08 -0.97
C MET A 1 3.47 -38.83 -1.72
N ALA A 2 3.67 -37.68 -1.11
CA ALA A 2 3.39 -36.39 -1.75
C ALA A 2 4.62 -36.03 -2.57
N SER A 3 4.45 -35.93 -3.89
CA SER A 3 5.50 -35.48 -4.78
C SER A 3 5.82 -34.04 -4.44
N GLU A 4 6.96 -33.81 -3.80
CA GLU A 4 7.61 -32.51 -3.79
C GLU A 4 7.83 -32.07 -5.23
N SER A 5 7.04 -31.16 -5.69
CA SER A 5 7.39 -30.33 -6.83
C SER A 5 8.53 -29.42 -6.37
N LEU A 6 9.75 -29.95 -6.41
CA LEU A 6 10.98 -29.17 -6.36
C LEU A 6 10.86 -28.12 -7.47
N HIS A 7 10.38 -26.93 -7.12
CA HIS A 7 10.48 -25.78 -7.99
C HIS A 7 11.98 -25.60 -8.27
N ASN A 8 12.35 -25.94 -9.48
CA ASN A 8 13.71 -26.11 -9.96
C ASN A 8 14.50 -24.83 -9.63
N LEU A 9 15.58 -24.98 -8.85
CA LEU A 9 16.49 -23.88 -8.48
C LEU A 9 17.03 -23.13 -9.70
N ASP A 10 17.03 -23.80 -10.86
CA ASP A 10 17.49 -23.30 -12.15
C ASP A 10 16.37 -22.77 -13.06
N SER A 11 15.13 -22.66 -12.56
CA SER A 11 14.06 -21.97 -13.29
C SER A 11 14.51 -20.53 -13.58
N PRO A 12 14.48 -20.08 -14.83
CA PRO A 12 14.97 -18.74 -15.19
C PRO A 12 14.29 -17.60 -14.41
N LYS A 13 13.12 -17.81 -13.84
CA LYS A 13 12.38 -16.78 -13.07
C LYS A 13 12.34 -17.06 -11.55
N SER A 14 13.15 -18.00 -11.03
CA SER A 14 13.16 -18.26 -9.60
C SER A 14 13.78 -17.11 -8.81
N SER A 15 13.12 -16.68 -7.74
CA SER A 15 13.62 -15.68 -6.78
C SER A 15 14.63 -16.27 -5.78
N ARG A 16 14.93 -17.58 -5.83
CA ARG A 16 15.96 -18.25 -5.03
C ARG A 16 17.30 -18.13 -5.73
N ILE A 17 18.14 -17.23 -5.24
CA ILE A 17 19.49 -17.00 -5.79
C ILE A 17 20.53 -17.26 -4.69
N PRO A 18 21.13 -18.47 -4.66
CA PRO A 18 22.13 -18.81 -3.66
C PRO A 18 23.33 -17.87 -3.71
N ASN A 19 23.84 -17.49 -2.54
CA ASN A 19 25.02 -16.63 -2.39
C ASN A 19 24.93 -15.24 -3.05
N PHE A 20 23.73 -14.75 -3.39
CA PHE A 20 23.56 -13.44 -4.02
C PHE A 20 24.25 -12.31 -3.23
N PHE A 21 24.21 -12.37 -1.91
CA PHE A 21 24.86 -11.38 -1.04
C PHE A 21 26.39 -11.35 -1.14
N LYS A 22 27.01 -12.41 -1.68
CA LYS A 22 28.47 -12.49 -1.91
C LYS A 22 28.90 -11.91 -3.25
N MET A 23 27.94 -11.72 -4.16
CA MET A 23 28.20 -11.18 -5.49
C MET A 23 28.50 -9.69 -5.41
N SER A 24 29.34 -9.18 -6.30
CA SER A 24 29.50 -7.75 -6.57
C SER A 24 28.21 -7.14 -7.13
N ILE A 25 28.08 -5.82 -7.13
CA ILE A 25 26.90 -5.13 -7.68
C ILE A 25 26.68 -5.51 -9.14
N SER A 26 27.73 -5.53 -9.95
CA SER A 26 27.64 -5.91 -11.37
C SER A 26 27.20 -7.36 -11.58
N GLU A 27 27.72 -8.29 -10.76
CA GLU A 27 27.29 -9.69 -10.81
C GLU A 27 25.84 -9.86 -10.41
N ARG A 28 25.35 -9.12 -9.40
CA ARG A 28 23.94 -9.13 -8.99
C ARG A 28 23.02 -8.66 -10.11
N ILE A 29 23.37 -7.56 -10.77
CA ILE A 29 22.60 -7.02 -11.90
C ILE A 29 22.58 -8.04 -13.04
N SER A 30 23.74 -8.60 -13.41
CA SER A 30 23.85 -9.60 -14.47
C SER A 30 23.04 -10.87 -14.16
N GLU A 31 23.05 -11.34 -12.92
CA GLU A 31 22.29 -12.54 -12.52
C GLU A 31 20.78 -12.29 -12.56
N LEU A 32 20.30 -11.12 -12.13
CA LEU A 32 18.88 -10.76 -12.23
C LEU A 32 18.44 -10.64 -13.69
N HIS A 33 19.29 -10.04 -14.55
CA HIS A 33 19.02 -9.96 -15.98
C HIS A 33 18.99 -11.35 -16.64
N ARG A 34 19.98 -12.20 -16.37
CA ARG A 34 20.02 -13.59 -16.87
C ARG A 34 18.75 -14.38 -16.52
N ARG A 35 18.15 -14.10 -15.38
CA ARG A 35 16.89 -14.72 -14.94
C ARG A 35 15.63 -14.07 -15.54
N GLY A 36 15.76 -13.01 -16.33
CA GLY A 36 14.64 -12.26 -16.89
C GLY A 36 13.84 -11.47 -15.84
N LEU A 37 14.49 -11.11 -14.73
CA LEU A 37 13.95 -10.27 -13.66
C LEU A 37 14.26 -8.78 -13.88
N LEU A 38 15.25 -8.48 -14.71
CA LEU A 38 15.57 -7.14 -15.22
C LEU A 38 15.55 -7.17 -16.73
N THR A 39 15.08 -6.12 -17.36
CA THR A 39 15.18 -5.87 -18.79
C THR A 39 16.59 -5.35 -19.16
N SER A 40 16.92 -5.31 -20.45
CA SER A 40 18.17 -4.68 -20.90
C SER A 40 18.21 -3.19 -20.58
N ASP A 41 17.07 -2.51 -20.62
CA ASP A 41 16.96 -1.09 -20.28
C ASP A 41 17.19 -0.86 -18.78
N ASP A 42 16.65 -1.71 -17.91
CA ASP A 42 16.93 -1.66 -16.46
C ASP A 42 18.42 -1.82 -16.17
N VAL A 43 19.08 -2.78 -16.85
CA VAL A 43 20.53 -3.00 -16.71
C VAL A 43 21.30 -1.77 -17.16
N HIS A 44 20.94 -1.20 -18.31
CA HIS A 44 21.58 0.00 -18.82
C HIS A 44 21.49 1.16 -17.81
N GLN A 45 20.31 1.44 -17.31
CA GLN A 45 20.08 2.49 -16.33
C GLN A 45 20.88 2.26 -15.03
N LEU A 46 20.86 1.02 -14.49
CA LEU A 46 21.57 0.70 -13.24
C LEU A 46 23.10 0.77 -13.38
N VAL A 47 23.64 0.52 -14.56
CA VAL A 47 25.10 0.53 -14.82
C VAL A 47 25.60 1.93 -15.20
N SER A 48 24.85 2.66 -16.04
CA SER A 48 25.24 3.99 -16.51
C SER A 48 25.16 5.06 -15.42
N ARG A 49 24.46 4.80 -14.31
CA ARG A 49 24.11 5.76 -13.26
C ARG A 49 23.14 6.87 -13.72
N ASP A 50 22.53 6.71 -14.89
CA ASP A 50 21.51 7.66 -15.40
C ASP A 50 20.20 7.55 -14.62
N HIS A 51 20.11 6.62 -13.66
CA HIS A 51 18.99 6.45 -12.73
C HIS A 51 18.97 7.49 -11.60
N GLN A 52 20.00 8.34 -11.48
CA GLN A 52 19.99 9.42 -10.48
C GLN A 52 19.04 10.53 -10.96
N LEU A 53 18.15 10.94 -10.06
CA LEU A 53 17.26 12.06 -10.35
C LEU A 53 18.10 13.33 -10.63
N ASP A 54 17.89 13.93 -11.80
CA ASP A 54 18.54 15.19 -12.15
C ASP A 54 17.99 16.35 -11.32
N SER A 55 18.87 17.27 -10.88
CA SER A 55 18.46 18.39 -10.03
C SER A 55 17.46 19.33 -10.71
N ALA A 56 17.53 19.49 -12.03
CA ALA A 56 16.56 20.32 -12.76
C ALA A 56 15.17 19.65 -12.88
N VAL A 57 15.12 18.32 -12.80
CA VAL A 57 13.86 17.57 -12.67
C VAL A 57 13.34 17.68 -11.25
N ALA A 58 14.21 17.50 -10.25
CA ALA A 58 13.85 17.62 -8.84
C ALA A 58 13.25 19.02 -8.51
N ASP A 59 13.79 20.08 -9.09
CA ASP A 59 13.31 21.47 -8.92
C ASP A 59 11.86 21.68 -9.41
N LYS A 60 11.37 20.79 -10.27
CA LYS A 60 9.96 20.77 -10.72
C LYS A 60 9.05 19.89 -9.87
N MET A 61 9.61 19.11 -8.94
CA MET A 61 8.86 18.18 -8.11
C MET A 61 8.49 18.77 -6.76
N ILE A 62 9.38 19.57 -6.17
CA ILE A 62 9.17 20.25 -4.89
C ILE A 62 9.78 21.67 -4.95
N GLU A 63 9.38 22.52 -4.03
CA GLU A 63 9.90 23.89 -3.88
C GLU A 63 11.27 23.91 -3.20
N ASN A 64 12.07 24.94 -3.48
CA ASN A 64 13.34 25.26 -2.81
C ASN A 64 14.38 24.13 -2.86
N VAL A 65 14.49 23.43 -3.97
CA VAL A 65 15.43 22.32 -4.16
C VAL A 65 16.88 22.80 -4.00
N LEU A 66 17.65 22.10 -3.19
CA LEU A 66 19.11 22.29 -3.04
C LEU A 66 19.91 21.20 -3.76
N GLY A 67 19.30 20.05 -4.04
CA GLY A 67 19.94 18.91 -4.66
C GLY A 67 19.12 17.64 -4.49
N VAL A 68 19.73 16.49 -4.78
CA VAL A 68 19.12 15.16 -4.67
C VAL A 68 19.83 14.35 -3.59
N PHE A 69 19.06 13.70 -2.72
CA PHE A 69 19.54 12.79 -1.69
C PHE A 69 19.37 11.34 -2.14
N GLY A 70 20.47 10.61 -2.24
CA GLY A 70 20.48 9.22 -2.68
C GLY A 70 20.29 8.24 -1.53
N LEU A 71 19.47 7.20 -1.75
CA LEU A 71 19.30 6.06 -0.85
C LEU A 71 19.73 4.76 -1.53
N PRO A 72 20.22 3.75 -0.75
CA PRO A 72 20.58 2.45 -1.32
C PRO A 72 19.36 1.73 -1.89
N LEU A 73 19.47 1.20 -3.11
CA LEU A 73 18.49 0.31 -3.73
C LEU A 73 18.99 -1.14 -3.63
N GLY A 74 18.25 -1.97 -2.92
CA GLY A 74 18.50 -3.40 -2.79
C GLY A 74 17.32 -4.23 -3.26
N VAL A 75 17.47 -5.57 -3.20
CA VAL A 75 16.39 -6.51 -3.53
C VAL A 75 16.27 -7.58 -2.47
N ALA A 76 15.05 -7.84 -2.00
CA ALA A 76 14.74 -9.00 -1.17
C ALA A 76 14.36 -10.18 -2.05
N LEU A 77 14.89 -11.36 -1.69
CA LEU A 77 14.80 -12.59 -2.44
C LEU A 77 13.87 -13.61 -1.76
N ASN A 78 13.71 -14.77 -2.40
CA ASN A 78 12.99 -15.95 -1.90
C ASN A 78 11.47 -15.78 -1.79
N PHE A 79 10.88 -14.67 -2.18
CA PHE A 79 9.43 -14.50 -2.11
C PHE A 79 8.72 -15.43 -3.07
N LEU A 80 7.83 -16.25 -2.54
CA LEU A 80 6.85 -17.05 -3.25
C LEU A 80 5.48 -16.55 -2.81
N ILE A 81 4.71 -15.94 -3.72
CA ILE A 81 3.40 -15.35 -3.43
C ILE A 81 2.41 -15.91 -4.44
N ASN A 82 1.32 -16.54 -3.97
CA ASN A 82 0.32 -17.18 -4.84
C ASN A 82 0.96 -18.11 -5.90
N ASN A 83 1.93 -18.92 -5.46
CA ASN A 83 2.71 -19.86 -6.28
C ASN A 83 3.57 -19.20 -7.39
N ARG A 84 3.85 -17.91 -7.30
CA ARG A 84 4.76 -17.20 -8.21
C ARG A 84 5.95 -16.63 -7.46
N ASP A 85 7.10 -16.70 -8.10
CA ASP A 85 8.33 -16.12 -7.59
C ASP A 85 8.37 -14.60 -7.81
N TYR A 86 8.83 -13.87 -6.79
CA TYR A 86 9.02 -12.42 -6.84
C TYR A 86 10.36 -12.03 -6.25
N VAL A 87 11.00 -11.05 -6.86
CA VAL A 87 12.11 -10.29 -6.29
C VAL A 87 11.56 -8.91 -5.95
N ILE A 88 11.73 -8.49 -4.71
CA ILE A 88 11.11 -7.25 -4.19
C ILE A 88 12.18 -6.17 -4.12
N PRO A 89 12.09 -5.08 -4.93
CA PRO A 89 12.97 -3.94 -4.80
C PRO A 89 12.68 -3.17 -3.52
N LEU A 90 13.73 -2.68 -2.86
CA LEU A 90 13.66 -1.95 -1.61
C LEU A 90 14.65 -0.79 -1.63
N VAL A 91 14.17 0.39 -1.31
CA VAL A 91 15.00 1.55 -1.01
C VAL A 91 15.02 1.70 0.51
N VAL A 92 16.18 1.51 1.12
CA VAL A 92 16.32 1.47 2.59
C VAL A 92 17.73 1.84 3.02
N GLU A 93 17.82 2.63 4.07
CA GLU A 93 19.08 3.08 4.66
C GLU A 93 19.58 2.16 5.80
N GLU A 94 18.69 1.37 6.42
CA GLU A 94 19.00 0.58 7.59
C GLU A 94 19.58 -0.79 7.25
N PRO A 95 20.69 -1.20 7.89
CA PRO A 95 21.24 -2.56 7.75
C PRO A 95 20.25 -3.65 8.18
N SER A 96 20.42 -4.84 7.64
CA SER A 96 19.70 -6.07 7.99
C SER A 96 18.23 -6.14 7.53
N ILE A 97 17.58 -5.07 7.12
CA ILE A 97 16.17 -5.09 6.66
C ILE A 97 16.02 -6.02 5.45
N VAL A 98 16.81 -5.81 4.39
CA VAL A 98 16.77 -6.65 3.18
C VAL A 98 17.12 -8.10 3.48
N ALA A 99 18.11 -8.33 4.34
CA ALA A 99 18.51 -9.66 4.77
C ALA A 99 17.43 -10.36 5.60
N GLY A 100 16.81 -9.63 6.52
CA GLY A 100 15.70 -10.12 7.35
C GLY A 100 14.50 -10.54 6.52
N LEU A 101 14.06 -9.70 5.58
CA LEU A 101 12.97 -9.99 4.66
C LEU A 101 13.27 -11.23 3.80
N SER A 102 14.47 -11.31 3.22
CA SER A 102 14.89 -12.47 2.42
C SER A 102 14.97 -13.76 3.25
N GLY A 103 15.40 -13.65 4.51
CA GLY A 103 15.44 -14.76 5.46
C GLY A 103 14.06 -15.26 5.85
N ALA A 104 13.14 -14.36 6.21
CA ALA A 104 11.75 -14.67 6.52
C ALA A 104 11.03 -15.29 5.32
N ALA A 105 11.20 -14.70 4.12
CA ALA A 105 10.62 -15.23 2.89
C ALA A 105 11.11 -16.65 2.57
N ARG A 106 12.39 -16.96 2.85
CA ARG A 106 12.94 -18.32 2.70
C ARG A 106 12.26 -19.33 3.62
N ILE A 107 11.98 -18.96 4.87
CA ILE A 107 11.28 -19.82 5.83
C ILE A 107 9.81 -19.98 5.42
N ALA A 108 9.13 -18.89 5.08
CA ALA A 108 7.76 -18.90 4.59
C ALA A 108 7.59 -19.81 3.37
N ARG A 109 8.56 -19.77 2.45
CA ARG A 109 8.58 -20.62 1.24
C ARG A 109 8.58 -22.11 1.54
N LEU A 110 9.18 -22.57 2.66
CA LEU A 110 9.16 -23.96 3.08
C LEU A 110 7.73 -24.45 3.43
N GLY A 111 6.84 -23.54 3.77
CA GLY A 111 5.43 -23.80 4.04
C GLY A 111 4.48 -23.56 2.86
N GLY A 112 5.03 -23.33 1.66
CA GLY A 112 4.25 -23.02 0.45
C GLY A 112 4.22 -21.54 0.08
N GLY A 113 4.90 -20.68 0.83
CA GLY A 113 4.98 -19.24 0.56
C GLY A 113 3.80 -18.45 1.16
N PHE A 114 3.63 -17.24 0.64
CA PHE A 114 2.55 -16.34 1.03
C PHE A 114 1.33 -16.51 0.11
N TYR A 115 0.17 -16.33 0.71
CA TYR A 115 -1.09 -16.20 -0.03
C TYR A 115 -1.63 -14.81 0.23
N SER A 116 -1.86 -14.04 -0.83
CA SER A 116 -2.49 -12.73 -0.76
C SER A 116 -3.86 -12.76 -1.41
N ASP A 117 -4.81 -12.10 -0.76
CA ASP A 117 -6.14 -11.88 -1.31
C ASP A 117 -6.13 -10.66 -2.26
N PRO A 118 -7.12 -10.50 -3.15
CA PRO A 118 -7.28 -9.26 -3.91
C PRO A 118 -7.26 -8.04 -2.99
N VAL A 119 -6.66 -6.96 -3.48
CA VAL A 119 -6.57 -5.71 -2.73
C VAL A 119 -7.87 -4.94 -2.91
N ASP A 120 -8.45 -4.45 -1.82
CA ASP A 120 -9.51 -3.45 -1.87
C ASP A 120 -8.88 -2.10 -2.26
N THR A 121 -9.53 -1.36 -3.15
CA THR A 121 -8.97 -0.13 -3.74
C THR A 121 -9.79 1.12 -3.41
N LEU A 122 -10.65 1.03 -2.38
CA LEU A 122 -11.51 2.14 -1.96
C LEU A 122 -10.78 3.09 -1.02
N LEU A 123 -10.57 4.32 -1.47
CA LEU A 123 -10.15 5.43 -0.63
C LEU A 123 -11.37 6.21 -0.13
N ILE A 124 -11.20 6.87 1.00
CA ILE A 124 -12.23 7.69 1.63
C ILE A 124 -11.85 9.16 1.49
N GLY A 125 -12.65 9.93 0.77
CA GLY A 125 -12.60 11.37 0.80
C GLY A 125 -13.61 11.92 1.82
N GLN A 126 -13.18 12.84 2.68
CA GLN A 126 -14.05 13.45 3.69
C GLN A 126 -14.47 14.84 3.26
N VAL A 127 -15.77 15.11 3.31
CA VAL A 127 -16.34 16.45 3.16
C VAL A 127 -17.12 16.76 4.45
N GLN A 128 -16.59 17.68 5.26
CA GLN A 128 -17.15 18.05 6.55
C GLN A 128 -17.87 19.37 6.45
N SER A 129 -19.17 19.36 6.78
CA SER A 129 -20.03 20.54 6.81
C SER A 129 -20.49 20.84 8.22
N VAL A 130 -20.28 22.06 8.68
CA VAL A 130 -20.94 22.59 9.87
C VAL A 130 -22.35 23.02 9.46
N VAL A 131 -23.34 22.58 10.20
CA VAL A 131 -24.75 22.80 9.87
C VAL A 131 -25.49 23.41 11.04
N ASP A 132 -26.51 24.24 10.72
CA ASP A 132 -27.48 24.72 11.70
C ASP A 132 -28.66 23.77 11.77
N GLY A 133 -29.11 23.47 12.99
CA GLY A 133 -30.25 22.62 13.27
C GLY A 133 -29.93 21.12 13.27
N ASP A 134 -30.88 20.29 12.86
CA ASP A 134 -30.82 18.84 12.97
C ASP A 134 -29.89 18.21 11.94
N ALA A 135 -28.66 17.86 12.37
CA ALA A 135 -27.64 17.22 11.54
C ALA A 135 -28.10 15.86 10.99
N SER A 136 -28.92 15.11 11.71
CA SER A 136 -29.47 13.83 11.25
C SER A 136 -30.33 13.99 9.99
N LYS A 137 -31.21 15.02 9.99
CA LYS A 137 -32.00 15.35 8.79
C LYS A 137 -31.13 15.79 7.63
N LYS A 138 -30.08 16.57 7.88
CA LYS A 138 -29.12 16.99 6.84
C LYS A 138 -28.39 15.81 6.25
N ALA A 139 -27.99 14.84 7.08
CA ALA A 139 -27.38 13.59 6.61
C ALA A 139 -28.33 12.80 5.69
N GLN A 140 -29.61 12.72 6.02
CA GLN A 140 -30.62 12.07 5.18
C GLN A 140 -30.78 12.77 3.82
N LEU A 141 -30.73 14.11 3.78
CA LEU A 141 -30.80 14.87 2.54
C LEU A 141 -29.59 14.55 1.63
N LEU A 142 -28.37 14.46 2.18
CA LEU A 142 -27.21 14.05 1.41
C LEU A 142 -27.35 12.64 0.83
N LEU A 143 -27.86 11.70 1.61
CA LEU A 143 -28.11 10.33 1.14
C LEU A 143 -29.19 10.29 0.03
N ALA A 144 -30.20 11.15 0.11
CA ALA A 144 -31.24 11.25 -0.94
C ALA A 144 -30.65 11.75 -2.28
N GLU A 145 -29.67 12.67 -2.22
CA GLU A 145 -29.03 13.25 -3.40
C GLU A 145 -27.75 12.51 -3.82
N LYS A 146 -27.54 11.29 -3.33
CA LYS A 146 -26.38 10.45 -3.59
C LYS A 146 -25.99 10.39 -5.08
N GLN A 147 -26.97 10.19 -5.98
CA GLN A 147 -26.71 10.03 -7.41
C GLN A 147 -26.17 11.31 -8.04
N GLU A 148 -26.67 12.48 -7.63
CA GLU A 148 -26.17 13.77 -8.10
C GLU A 148 -24.74 14.01 -7.64
N ILE A 149 -24.46 13.71 -6.36
CA ILE A 149 -23.11 13.83 -5.79
C ILE A 149 -22.11 12.93 -6.53
N LEU A 150 -22.44 11.64 -6.72
CA LEU A 150 -21.57 10.70 -7.43
C LEU A 150 -21.37 11.09 -8.89
N SER A 151 -22.42 11.56 -9.57
CA SER A 151 -22.33 12.03 -10.95
C SER A 151 -21.38 13.22 -11.09
N LEU A 152 -21.51 14.20 -10.19
CA LEU A 152 -20.63 15.37 -10.16
C LEU A 152 -19.17 14.97 -9.88
N ALA A 153 -18.91 14.15 -8.86
CA ALA A 153 -17.57 13.65 -8.54
C ALA A 153 -16.93 12.94 -9.72
N ASN A 154 -17.67 12.04 -10.37
CA ASN A 154 -17.18 11.25 -11.50
C ASN A 154 -16.93 12.09 -12.76
N SER A 155 -17.69 13.18 -12.96
CA SER A 155 -17.47 14.10 -14.09
C SER A 155 -16.11 14.77 -14.07
N LEU A 156 -15.46 14.89 -12.90
CA LEU A 156 -14.14 15.50 -12.72
C LEU A 156 -12.99 14.59 -13.19
N HIS A 157 -13.21 13.27 -13.20
CA HIS A 157 -12.20 12.27 -13.58
C HIS A 157 -12.71 11.22 -14.58
N PRO A 158 -13.18 11.63 -15.77
CA PRO A 158 -13.82 10.73 -16.75
C PRO A 158 -12.89 9.60 -17.23
N LYS A 159 -11.57 9.82 -17.24
CA LYS A 159 -10.59 8.79 -17.62
C LYS A 159 -10.50 7.67 -16.56
N MET A 160 -10.66 7.96 -15.28
CA MET A 160 -10.69 6.96 -14.22
C MET A 160 -12.00 6.17 -14.28
N VAL A 161 -13.12 6.84 -14.47
CA VAL A 161 -14.43 6.20 -14.65
C VAL A 161 -14.41 5.25 -15.84
N ALA A 162 -13.82 5.63 -16.96
CA ALA A 162 -13.69 4.79 -18.16
C ALA A 162 -12.85 3.51 -17.92
N ARG A 163 -11.97 3.52 -16.88
CA ARG A 163 -11.20 2.34 -16.44
C ARG A 163 -11.96 1.51 -15.40
N GLY A 164 -13.19 1.86 -15.07
CA GLY A 164 -14.02 1.18 -14.08
C GLY A 164 -13.76 1.58 -12.63
N GLY A 165 -13.01 2.66 -12.38
CA GLY A 165 -12.84 3.30 -11.08
C GLY A 165 -13.78 4.50 -10.90
N GLY A 166 -13.46 5.36 -9.93
CA GLY A 166 -14.20 6.58 -9.61
C GLY A 166 -15.01 6.49 -8.33
N ALA A 167 -15.83 7.49 -8.08
CA ALA A 167 -16.70 7.55 -6.91
C ALA A 167 -17.83 6.52 -7.04
N ASN A 168 -17.91 5.58 -6.09
CA ASN A 168 -18.82 4.44 -6.11
C ASN A 168 -19.97 4.58 -5.14
N ASP A 169 -19.73 5.21 -3.98
CA ASP A 169 -20.71 5.33 -2.92
C ASP A 169 -20.43 6.55 -2.04
N ILE A 170 -21.41 6.90 -1.20
CA ILE A 170 -21.22 7.81 -0.09
C ILE A 170 -21.75 7.19 1.21
N GLU A 171 -21.08 7.54 2.31
CA GLU A 171 -21.56 7.30 3.66
C GLU A 171 -21.67 8.64 4.38
N VAL A 172 -22.66 8.80 5.22
CA VAL A 172 -22.88 10.08 5.90
C VAL A 172 -23.01 9.86 7.39
N PHE A 173 -22.21 10.58 8.14
CA PHE A 173 -22.18 10.56 9.60
C PHE A 173 -22.55 11.96 10.12
N HIS A 174 -23.11 12.01 11.32
CA HIS A 174 -23.32 13.26 12.01
C HIS A 174 -22.65 13.22 13.38
N HIS A 175 -22.09 14.33 13.76
CA HIS A 175 -21.36 14.50 15.00
C HIS A 175 -21.77 15.82 15.65
N LYS A 176 -21.62 15.87 16.97
CA LYS A 176 -21.79 17.08 17.76
C LYS A 176 -20.48 17.38 18.46
N ALA A 177 -19.98 18.59 18.30
CA ALA A 177 -18.77 19.03 18.98
C ALA A 177 -19.03 19.12 20.50
N GLU A 178 -18.10 18.56 21.29
CA GLU A 178 -18.23 18.52 22.75
C GLU A 178 -18.12 19.90 23.39
N GLU A 179 -17.23 20.76 22.87
CA GLU A 179 -16.91 22.06 23.48
C GLU A 179 -18.03 23.10 23.31
N ASP A 180 -18.63 23.22 22.14
CA ASP A 180 -19.59 24.28 21.81
C ASP A 180 -20.94 23.78 21.29
N GLY A 181 -21.09 22.46 21.23
CA GLY A 181 -22.32 21.81 20.80
C GLY A 181 -22.66 21.99 19.33
N ARG A 182 -21.73 22.45 18.50
CA ARG A 182 -21.91 22.62 17.06
C ARG A 182 -22.27 21.32 16.39
N GLU A 183 -23.28 21.32 15.54
CA GLU A 183 -23.68 20.17 14.76
C GLU A 183 -22.84 20.10 13.47
N MET A 184 -22.45 18.88 13.11
CA MET A 184 -21.56 18.64 11.98
C MET A 184 -22.02 17.39 11.22
N VAL A 185 -22.03 17.48 9.90
CA VAL A 185 -22.26 16.35 9.00
C VAL A 185 -20.95 16.07 8.25
N VAL A 186 -20.54 14.82 8.26
CA VAL A 186 -19.35 14.33 7.55
C VAL A 186 -19.80 13.34 6.49
N MET A 187 -19.62 13.70 5.23
CA MET A 187 -19.83 12.80 4.10
C MET A 187 -18.49 12.14 3.74
N HIS A 188 -18.46 10.84 3.73
CA HIS A 188 -17.40 10.04 3.15
C HIS A 188 -17.74 9.71 1.70
N LEU A 189 -16.93 10.20 0.78
CA LEU A 189 -16.98 9.83 -0.63
C LEU A 189 -16.09 8.61 -0.83
N LEU A 190 -16.65 7.48 -1.21
CA LEU A 190 -15.93 6.23 -1.44
C LEU A 190 -15.48 6.15 -2.89
N VAL A 191 -14.18 6.17 -3.11
CA VAL A 191 -13.58 6.29 -4.45
C VAL A 191 -12.71 5.08 -4.74
N ASP A 192 -13.04 4.33 -5.79
CA ASP A 192 -12.20 3.28 -6.32
C ASP A 192 -11.10 3.90 -7.20
N THR A 193 -9.87 3.80 -6.73
CA THR A 193 -8.69 4.36 -7.42
C THR A 193 -7.98 3.34 -8.30
N ARG A 194 -8.48 2.12 -8.37
CA ARG A 194 -7.85 1.02 -9.11
C ARG A 194 -6.38 0.84 -8.68
N ASP A 195 -5.45 0.93 -9.62
CA ASP A 195 -4.01 0.80 -9.43
C ASP A 195 -3.29 2.13 -9.19
N ALA A 196 -4.04 3.24 -9.15
CA ALA A 196 -3.46 4.55 -8.84
C ALA A 196 -3.37 4.77 -7.32
N MET A 197 -2.36 5.52 -6.88
CA MET A 197 -2.28 6.03 -5.50
C MET A 197 -3.50 6.90 -5.15
N GLY A 198 -3.98 7.73 -6.05
CA GLY A 198 -5.30 8.34 -6.07
C GLY A 198 -5.54 9.55 -5.16
N ALA A 199 -4.63 9.95 -4.27
CA ALA A 199 -4.88 11.01 -3.28
C ALA A 199 -5.35 12.33 -3.91
N ASN A 200 -4.65 12.83 -4.92
CA ASN A 200 -5.01 14.09 -5.60
C ASN A 200 -6.38 14.00 -6.30
N MET A 201 -6.70 12.83 -6.86
CA MET A 201 -7.99 12.59 -7.49
C MET A 201 -9.13 12.67 -6.46
N VAL A 202 -8.97 12.01 -5.31
CA VAL A 202 -9.95 12.05 -4.22
C VAL A 202 -10.12 13.48 -3.71
N ASN A 203 -9.04 14.22 -3.51
CA ASN A 203 -9.09 15.62 -3.08
C ASN A 203 -9.86 16.49 -4.10
N THR A 204 -9.57 16.35 -5.39
CA THR A 204 -10.28 17.07 -6.45
C THR A 204 -11.78 16.75 -6.45
N MET A 205 -12.14 15.48 -6.27
CA MET A 205 -13.55 15.09 -6.16
C MET A 205 -14.22 15.69 -4.92
N CYS A 206 -13.58 15.65 -3.76
CA CYS A 206 -14.10 16.25 -2.53
C CYS A 206 -14.29 17.76 -2.66
N GLU A 207 -13.33 18.47 -3.27
CA GLU A 207 -13.44 19.89 -3.54
C GLU A 207 -14.57 20.21 -4.51
N GLY A 208 -14.69 19.42 -5.57
CA GLY A 208 -15.70 19.62 -6.60
C GLY A 208 -17.13 19.42 -6.11
N VAL A 209 -17.36 18.51 -5.17
CA VAL A 209 -18.71 18.28 -4.60
C VAL A 209 -19.04 19.19 -3.42
N ALA A 210 -18.06 19.92 -2.86
CA ALA A 210 -18.26 20.71 -1.65
C ALA A 210 -19.40 21.74 -1.78
N GLY A 211 -19.47 22.48 -2.88
CA GLY A 211 -20.53 23.45 -3.12
C GLY A 211 -21.93 22.82 -3.22
N LEU A 212 -22.03 21.60 -3.76
CA LEU A 212 -23.28 20.85 -3.78
C LEU A 212 -23.68 20.39 -2.36
N VAL A 213 -22.71 19.92 -1.57
CA VAL A 213 -22.93 19.55 -0.16
C VAL A 213 -23.44 20.75 0.65
N GLU A 214 -22.82 21.93 0.48
CA GLU A 214 -23.28 23.18 1.12
C GLU A 214 -24.72 23.51 0.75
N LYS A 215 -25.06 23.42 -0.53
CA LYS A 215 -26.42 23.69 -1.04
C LYS A 215 -27.45 22.71 -0.43
N ILE A 216 -27.14 21.41 -0.38
CA ILE A 216 -28.06 20.39 0.14
C ILE A 216 -28.25 20.55 1.66
N THR A 217 -27.16 20.76 2.39
CA THR A 217 -27.19 20.84 3.85
C THR A 217 -27.59 22.22 4.38
N ASN A 218 -27.56 23.26 3.55
CA ASN A 218 -27.57 24.65 3.97
C ASN A 218 -26.55 24.93 5.09
N GLY A 219 -25.36 24.26 4.98
CA GLY A 219 -24.25 24.37 5.89
C GLY A 219 -23.02 24.97 5.21
N LYS A 220 -21.89 24.95 5.91
CA LYS A 220 -20.62 25.42 5.38
C LYS A 220 -19.56 24.35 5.46
N VAL A 221 -18.93 24.02 4.34
CA VAL A 221 -17.86 23.05 4.23
C VAL A 221 -16.51 23.70 4.58
N PHE A 222 -15.81 23.12 5.53
CA PHE A 222 -14.46 23.54 5.93
C PHE A 222 -13.38 22.55 5.52
N LEU A 223 -13.62 21.25 5.73
CA LEU A 223 -12.69 20.20 5.38
C LEU A 223 -13.22 19.39 4.20
N ARG A 224 -12.36 19.22 3.20
CA ARG A 224 -12.61 18.42 1.99
C ARG A 224 -11.31 17.80 1.52
N ILE A 225 -11.00 16.62 2.05
CA ILE A 225 -9.69 15.99 1.88
C ILE A 225 -9.77 14.48 2.03
N LEU A 226 -8.78 13.79 1.46
CA LEU A 226 -8.54 12.38 1.67
C LEU A 226 -8.39 12.06 3.17
N SER A 227 -9.05 11.00 3.62
CA SER A 227 -8.83 10.44 4.96
C SER A 227 -7.48 9.74 5.04
N ASN A 228 -6.73 9.94 6.13
CA ASN A 228 -5.53 9.16 6.42
C ASN A 228 -5.85 7.76 6.97
N LEU A 229 -7.07 7.50 7.40
CA LEU A 229 -7.51 6.18 7.82
C LEU A 229 -8.02 5.40 6.60
N THR A 230 -7.12 4.63 5.98
CA THR A 230 -7.38 3.89 4.74
C THR A 230 -7.81 2.45 5.02
N ASP A 231 -8.76 2.25 5.90
CA ASP A 231 -9.24 0.94 6.37
C ASP A 231 -10.01 0.14 5.30
N ARG A 232 -10.30 0.74 4.15
CA ARG A 232 -10.95 0.12 2.99
C ARG A 232 -10.05 -0.06 1.77
N ALA A 233 -8.76 0.29 1.90
CA ALA A 233 -7.73 0.03 0.91
C ALA A 233 -6.67 -0.89 1.52
N ILE A 234 -7.05 -2.14 1.77
CA ILE A 234 -6.28 -3.09 2.57
C ILE A 234 -5.78 -4.24 1.70
N ALA A 235 -4.48 -4.52 1.78
CA ALA A 235 -3.87 -5.75 1.30
C ALA A 235 -3.73 -6.75 2.47
N ARG A 236 -4.17 -7.99 2.26
CA ARG A 236 -4.03 -9.06 3.24
C ARG A 236 -3.11 -10.13 2.72
N ALA A 237 -2.24 -10.63 3.59
CA ALA A 237 -1.39 -11.77 3.30
C ALA A 237 -1.42 -12.76 4.45
N ARG A 238 -1.32 -14.04 4.12
CA ARG A 238 -1.24 -15.14 5.09
C ARG A 238 -0.13 -16.10 4.71
N VAL A 239 0.47 -16.71 5.72
CA VAL A 239 1.49 -17.73 5.57
C VAL A 239 1.29 -18.82 6.60
N ARG A 240 1.60 -20.06 6.24
CA ARG A 240 1.65 -21.21 7.17
C ARG A 240 3.04 -21.81 7.09
N ILE A 241 3.70 -21.95 8.23
CA ILE A 241 5.04 -22.50 8.33
C ILE A 241 4.95 -23.77 9.19
N PRO A 242 5.29 -24.96 8.67
CA PRO A 242 5.40 -26.15 9.50
C PRO A 242 6.39 -25.93 10.65
N VAL A 243 6.01 -26.28 11.88
CA VAL A 243 6.83 -26.02 13.08
C VAL A 243 8.23 -26.62 12.94
N ALA A 244 8.35 -27.79 12.33
CA ALA A 244 9.66 -28.42 12.08
C ALA A 244 10.59 -27.56 11.22
N ASN A 245 10.06 -26.70 10.35
CA ASN A 245 10.84 -25.81 9.48
C ASN A 245 11.36 -24.55 10.21
N LEU A 246 10.97 -24.35 11.46
CA LEU A 246 11.49 -23.28 12.32
C LEU A 246 12.75 -23.69 13.07
N GLU A 247 13.10 -24.99 13.06
CA GLU A 247 14.28 -25.51 13.75
C GLU A 247 15.57 -24.87 13.21
N GLY A 248 16.46 -24.48 14.11
CA GLY A 248 17.76 -23.91 13.74
C GLY A 248 18.50 -23.29 14.91
N LYS A 249 19.79 -23.05 14.70
CA LYS A 249 20.70 -22.43 15.70
C LYS A 249 20.66 -23.09 17.09
N GLY A 250 20.38 -24.41 17.18
CA GLY A 250 20.32 -25.14 18.45
C GLY A 250 18.96 -25.12 19.14
N PHE A 251 17.93 -24.52 18.53
CA PHE A 251 16.56 -24.50 19.04
C PHE A 251 15.66 -25.42 18.25
N THR A 252 14.76 -26.14 18.94
CA THR A 252 13.70 -26.92 18.28
C THR A 252 12.68 -25.98 17.64
N GLY A 253 12.03 -26.43 16.57
CA GLY A 253 10.96 -25.65 15.93
C GLY A 253 9.83 -25.27 16.91
N GLN A 254 9.53 -26.14 17.88
CA GLN A 254 8.57 -25.88 18.94
C GLN A 254 8.99 -24.70 19.82
N SER A 255 10.24 -24.72 20.29
CA SER A 255 10.80 -23.65 21.12
C SER A 255 10.79 -22.29 20.38
N VAL A 256 11.11 -22.31 19.08
CA VAL A 256 11.06 -21.09 18.25
C VAL A 256 9.63 -20.58 18.11
N ARG A 257 8.66 -21.45 17.82
CA ARG A 257 7.24 -21.09 17.74
C ARG A 257 6.76 -20.45 19.04
N ASP A 258 7.04 -21.11 20.18
CA ASP A 258 6.58 -20.65 21.49
C ASP A 258 7.20 -19.29 21.83
N GLY A 259 8.47 -19.07 21.48
CA GLY A 259 9.14 -17.77 21.63
C GLY A 259 8.51 -16.66 20.76
N ILE A 260 8.10 -16.96 19.53
CA ILE A 260 7.42 -15.98 18.65
C ILE A 260 6.06 -15.62 19.24
N VAL A 261 5.27 -16.58 19.70
CA VAL A 261 3.96 -16.32 20.31
C VAL A 261 4.09 -15.49 21.57
N LEU A 262 5.01 -15.87 22.48
CA LEU A 262 5.27 -15.12 23.71
C LEU A 262 5.72 -13.69 23.42
N ALA A 263 6.61 -13.48 22.46
CA ALA A 263 7.07 -12.14 22.09
C ALA A 263 5.92 -11.26 21.57
N ASN A 264 5.00 -11.83 20.79
CA ASN A 264 3.81 -11.12 20.33
C ASN A 264 2.90 -10.73 21.51
N ASP A 265 2.65 -11.64 22.44
CA ASP A 265 1.78 -11.39 23.58
C ASP A 265 2.36 -10.30 24.50
N LEU A 266 3.69 -10.31 24.69
CA LEU A 266 4.38 -9.28 25.46
C LEU A 266 4.33 -7.91 24.77
N ALA A 267 4.52 -7.87 23.45
CA ALA A 267 4.42 -6.63 22.68
C ALA A 267 2.99 -6.05 22.65
N LEU A 268 1.96 -6.90 22.73
CA LEU A 268 0.57 -6.42 22.86
C LEU A 268 0.27 -5.87 24.27
N ALA A 269 0.96 -6.37 25.29
CA ALA A 269 0.78 -5.91 26.68
C ALA A 269 1.53 -4.61 26.98
N ASP A 270 2.64 -4.38 26.28
CA ASP A 270 3.48 -3.19 26.46
C ASP A 270 3.58 -2.43 25.13
N PRO A 271 2.95 -1.25 25.01
CA PRO A 271 2.94 -0.46 23.77
C PRO A 271 4.24 0.33 23.52
N TYR A 272 5.24 0.26 24.43
CA TYR A 272 6.52 0.97 24.33
C TYR A 272 7.68 0.14 23.82
#